data_fff0a9a1d8acaec20cea2fc654b7c348
#
_entry.id   fff0a9a1d8acaec20cea2fc654b7c348
#
_cell.length_a   1.000
_cell.length_b   1.000
_cell.length_c   1.000
_cell.angle_alpha   90.00
_cell.angle_beta   90.00
_cell.angle_gamma   90.00
#
_symmetry.space_group_name_H-M   'P 1'
#
loop_
_entity.id
_entity.type
_entity.pdbx_description
1 polymer ?
#
loop_
_entity_poly.entity_id
_entity_poly.type
_entity_poly.pdbx_seq_one_letter_code
_entity_poly.pdbx_strand_id
1 'polypeptide(L)'
;MFLFLVFQLLPAAAAPVAGGCAVPVRQLDIAGIKLGEPAAALQKRFPKAMPLSEGNRHFLFFPPGSGAAFAPDIADIFLEHGGGKITGISLKYRDVETDWPALLKNLRTRFGLPQTDWDESTFSKTAVYSCRDYSIVISPLSDDSVHGAVLSVHTNPDGRP
;
A
#
# COMPACT_ATOMS: atom_id res chain seq x y z
N MET A 1 -36.13 -39.64 16.47
CA MET A 1 -36.19 -38.16 16.44
C MET A 1 -34.79 -37.67 16.77
N PHE A 2 -33.95 -37.44 15.73
CA PHE A 2 -32.54 -37.02 15.89
C PHE A 2 -32.49 -35.52 15.77
N LEU A 3 -32.02 -34.85 16.85
CA LEU A 3 -31.82 -33.41 16.90
C LEU A 3 -30.46 -33.09 16.34
N PHE A 4 -30.38 -32.51 15.12
CA PHE A 4 -29.13 -31.96 14.57
C PHE A 4 -28.87 -30.60 15.18
N LEU A 5 -27.85 -30.53 16.06
CA LEU A 5 -27.29 -29.24 16.51
C LEU A 5 -26.39 -28.69 15.41
N VAL A 6 -26.86 -27.66 14.71
CA VAL A 6 -26.06 -26.90 13.76
C VAL A 6 -25.21 -25.88 14.58
N PHE A 7 -23.94 -26.19 14.75
CA PHE A 7 -22.96 -25.20 15.25
C PHE A 7 -22.71 -24.17 14.14
N GLN A 8 -23.28 -22.99 14.27
CA GLN A 8 -22.88 -21.83 13.47
C GLN A 8 -21.54 -21.32 13.98
N LEU A 9 -20.47 -21.58 13.21
CA LEU A 9 -19.18 -20.91 13.36
C LEU A 9 -19.34 -19.44 12.91
N LEU A 10 -19.50 -18.55 13.87
CA LEU A 10 -19.36 -17.12 13.64
C LEU A 10 -17.91 -16.84 13.23
N PRO A 11 -17.66 -16.08 12.15
CA PRO A 11 -16.33 -15.63 11.83
C PRO A 11 -15.84 -14.74 12.99
N ALA A 12 -14.71 -15.11 13.58
CA ALA A 12 -14.04 -14.27 14.57
C ALA A 12 -13.66 -12.95 13.88
N ALA A 13 -14.35 -11.89 14.25
CA ALA A 13 -13.92 -10.55 13.89
C ALA A 13 -12.52 -10.33 14.49
N ALA A 14 -11.52 -10.08 13.65
CA ALA A 14 -10.18 -9.73 14.09
C ALA A 14 -10.30 -8.54 15.04
N ALA A 15 -9.83 -8.71 16.27
CA ALA A 15 -9.83 -7.64 17.26
C ALA A 15 -8.96 -6.49 16.74
N PRO A 16 -9.42 -5.22 16.84
CA PRO A 16 -8.60 -4.08 16.45
C PRO A 16 -7.34 -4.08 17.30
N VAL A 17 -6.19 -4.05 16.65
CA VAL A 17 -4.88 -3.93 17.31
C VAL A 17 -4.84 -2.56 17.98
N ALA A 18 -5.08 -2.51 19.28
CA ALA A 18 -4.97 -1.32 20.11
C ALA A 18 -3.47 -1.04 20.37
N GLY A 19 -2.71 -0.76 19.31
CA GLY A 19 -1.28 -0.52 19.37
C GLY A 19 -0.86 0.55 18.37
N GLY A 20 0.14 1.33 18.73
CA GLY A 20 0.79 2.25 17.78
C GLY A 20 1.38 1.48 16.59
N CYS A 21 1.66 2.18 15.51
CA CYS A 21 2.26 1.58 14.32
C CYS A 21 3.68 1.06 14.60
N ALA A 22 4.02 -0.14 14.13
CA ALA A 22 5.36 -0.73 14.30
C ALA A 22 6.45 0.15 13.68
N VAL A 23 6.14 0.80 12.55
CA VAL A 23 6.97 1.83 11.92
C VAL A 23 6.21 3.15 12.02
N PRO A 24 6.76 4.20 12.66
CA PRO A 24 6.12 5.51 12.69
C PRO A 24 5.91 6.07 11.27
N VAL A 25 4.75 6.68 11.00
CA VAL A 25 4.40 7.19 9.67
C VAL A 25 5.47 8.10 9.06
N ARG A 26 6.15 8.91 9.87
CA ARG A 26 7.25 9.80 9.44
C ARG A 26 8.52 9.08 8.97
N GLN A 27 8.69 7.80 9.35
CA GLN A 27 9.82 6.97 8.96
C GLN A 27 9.51 6.11 7.74
N LEU A 28 8.22 6.01 7.38
CA LEU A 28 7.79 5.27 6.22
C LEU A 28 8.17 6.04 4.95
N ASP A 29 9.12 5.51 4.20
CA ASP A 29 9.64 6.08 2.96
C ASP A 29 9.41 5.10 1.81
N ILE A 30 8.49 5.44 0.94
CA ILE A 30 8.15 4.61 -0.22
C ILE A 30 8.73 5.23 -1.46
N ALA A 31 9.87 4.73 -1.89
CA ALA A 31 10.58 5.22 -3.07
C ALA A 31 10.92 6.72 -3.02
N GLY A 32 11.31 7.23 -1.85
CA GLY A 32 11.63 8.64 -1.62
C GLY A 32 10.41 9.54 -1.41
N ILE A 33 9.23 8.97 -1.21
CA ILE A 33 7.97 9.68 -0.97
C ILE A 33 7.44 9.31 0.42
N LYS A 34 6.97 10.32 1.16
CA LYS A 34 6.42 10.14 2.52
C LYS A 34 4.97 10.56 2.60
N LEU A 35 4.19 9.83 3.38
CA LEU A 35 2.85 10.27 3.77
C LEU A 35 2.95 11.59 4.55
N GLY A 36 2.03 12.52 4.28
CA GLY A 36 2.02 13.86 4.88
C GLY A 36 2.96 14.87 4.22
N GLU A 37 3.78 14.46 3.25
CA GLU A 37 4.62 15.36 2.47
C GLU A 37 3.74 16.33 1.65
N PRO A 38 4.13 17.63 1.51
CA PRO A 38 3.38 18.55 0.67
C PRO A 38 3.35 18.13 -0.81
N ALA A 39 2.16 17.99 -1.39
CA ALA A 39 2.00 17.63 -2.81
C ALA A 39 2.70 18.61 -3.75
N ALA A 40 2.70 19.90 -3.41
CA ALA A 40 3.41 20.93 -4.17
C ALA A 40 4.96 20.76 -4.17
N ALA A 41 5.53 20.19 -3.10
CA ALA A 41 6.96 19.89 -3.04
C ALA A 41 7.31 18.73 -3.98
N LEU A 42 6.44 17.71 -4.04
CA LEU A 42 6.59 16.61 -4.98
C LEU A 42 6.46 17.06 -6.43
N GLN A 43 5.49 17.94 -6.73
CA GLN A 43 5.31 18.46 -8.08
C GLN A 43 6.51 19.30 -8.55
N LYS A 44 7.17 20.04 -7.64
CA LYS A 44 8.44 20.71 -7.95
C LYS A 44 9.59 19.73 -8.20
N ARG A 45 9.67 18.66 -7.42
CA ARG A 45 10.68 17.59 -7.58
C ARG A 45 10.45 16.78 -8.85
N PHE A 46 9.20 16.61 -9.25
CA PHE A 46 8.77 15.85 -10.42
C PHE A 46 7.86 16.71 -11.31
N PRO A 47 8.42 17.62 -12.12
CA PRO A 47 7.62 18.57 -12.90
C PRO A 47 6.74 17.94 -13.99
N LYS A 48 6.96 16.67 -14.32
CA LYS A 48 6.12 15.91 -15.26
C LYS A 48 4.90 15.27 -14.57
N ALA A 49 4.80 15.34 -13.25
CA ALA A 49 3.63 14.86 -12.55
C ALA A 49 2.41 15.74 -12.88
N MET A 50 1.33 15.12 -13.27
CA MET A 50 0.11 15.80 -13.68
C MET A 50 -0.92 15.74 -12.54
N PRO A 51 -1.49 16.88 -12.13
CA PRO A 51 -2.60 16.87 -11.19
C PRO A 51 -3.86 16.32 -11.90
N LEU A 52 -4.55 15.43 -11.22
CA LEU A 52 -5.83 14.86 -11.63
C LEU A 52 -6.82 15.00 -10.49
N SER A 53 -8.06 15.29 -10.77
CA SER A 53 -9.13 15.34 -9.79
C SER A 53 -10.30 14.50 -10.26
N GLU A 54 -10.82 13.66 -9.37
CA GLU A 54 -12.00 12.83 -9.59
C GLU A 54 -12.94 13.01 -8.40
N GLY A 55 -14.01 13.78 -8.59
CA GLY A 55 -14.88 14.20 -7.49
C GLY A 55 -14.11 14.99 -6.42
N ASN A 56 -14.14 14.52 -5.19
CA ASN A 56 -13.43 15.12 -4.05
C ASN A 56 -12.02 14.56 -3.84
N ARG A 57 -11.56 13.65 -4.68
CA ARG A 57 -10.24 13.05 -4.60
C ARG A 57 -9.28 13.78 -5.53
N HIS A 58 -8.08 14.02 -5.04
CA HIS A 58 -7.02 14.68 -5.78
C HIS A 58 -5.80 13.78 -5.86
N PHE A 59 -5.18 13.75 -7.03
CA PHE A 59 -4.09 12.84 -7.34
C PHE A 59 -2.95 13.56 -8.04
N LEU A 60 -1.75 13.03 -7.90
CA LEU A 60 -0.64 13.30 -8.79
C LEU A 60 -0.37 12.02 -9.59
N PHE A 61 -0.56 12.12 -10.88
CA PHE A 61 -0.29 11.04 -11.83
C PHE A 61 1.06 11.28 -12.50
N PHE A 62 1.82 10.23 -12.60
CA PHE A 62 3.09 10.24 -13.32
C PHE A 62 2.90 9.58 -14.68
N PRO A 63 3.47 10.13 -15.77
CA PRO A 63 3.37 9.49 -17.09
C PRO A 63 3.87 8.04 -17.05
N PRO A 64 3.30 7.15 -17.89
CA PRO A 64 3.75 5.76 -17.99
C PRO A 64 5.27 5.65 -18.18
N GLY A 65 5.91 4.74 -17.48
CA GLY A 65 7.37 4.56 -17.50
C GLY A 65 8.15 5.55 -16.63
N SER A 66 7.50 6.52 -15.98
CA SER A 66 8.16 7.42 -15.03
C SER A 66 8.63 6.73 -13.75
N GLY A 67 8.15 5.52 -13.47
CA GLY A 67 8.57 4.73 -12.31
C GLY A 67 10.09 4.54 -12.24
N ALA A 68 10.76 4.41 -13.38
CA ALA A 68 12.21 4.31 -13.46
C ALA A 68 12.96 5.55 -12.90
N ALA A 69 12.31 6.72 -12.81
CA ALA A 69 12.88 7.90 -12.15
C ALA A 69 12.98 7.75 -10.62
N PHE A 70 12.21 6.82 -10.05
CA PHE A 70 12.24 6.49 -8.62
C PHE A 70 13.15 5.30 -8.36
N ALA A 71 12.98 4.24 -9.14
CA ALA A 71 13.85 3.07 -9.12
C ALA A 71 13.57 2.20 -10.38
N PRO A 72 14.56 1.42 -10.87
CA PRO A 72 14.44 0.67 -12.13
C PRO A 72 13.36 -0.42 -12.10
N ASP A 73 13.00 -0.90 -10.91
CA ASP A 73 12.00 -1.93 -10.65
C ASP A 73 10.59 -1.37 -10.35
N ILE A 74 10.41 -0.06 -10.38
CA ILE A 74 9.11 0.58 -10.28
C ILE A 74 8.58 0.87 -11.69
N ALA A 75 7.41 0.31 -12.02
CA ALA A 75 6.77 0.56 -13.30
C ALA A 75 6.02 1.89 -13.29
N ASP A 76 5.13 2.07 -12.32
CA ASP A 76 4.27 3.23 -12.19
C ASP A 76 4.14 3.66 -10.72
N ILE A 77 3.92 4.96 -10.51
CA ILE A 77 3.55 5.54 -9.22
C ILE A 77 2.30 6.38 -9.38
N PHE A 78 1.44 6.28 -8.39
CA PHE A 78 0.21 7.01 -8.27
C PHE A 78 0.08 7.55 -6.85
N LEU A 79 -0.14 8.85 -6.71
CA LEU A 79 -0.21 9.50 -5.39
C LEU A 79 -1.58 10.12 -5.21
N GLU A 80 -2.18 9.88 -4.05
CA GLU A 80 -3.37 10.58 -3.59
C GLU A 80 -2.98 11.68 -2.61
N HIS A 81 -3.65 12.82 -2.69
CA HIS A 81 -3.43 13.91 -1.73
C HIS A 81 -4.74 14.53 -1.27
N GLY A 82 -4.75 14.98 -0.02
CA GLY A 82 -5.86 15.68 0.62
C GLY A 82 -5.33 16.85 1.45
N GLY A 83 -5.99 18.01 1.39
CA GLY A 83 -5.52 19.20 2.10
C GLY A 83 -4.10 19.64 1.72
N GLY A 84 -3.66 19.34 0.47
CA GLY A 84 -2.32 19.67 -0.02
C GLY A 84 -1.21 18.75 0.47
N LYS A 85 -1.53 17.65 1.17
CA LYS A 85 -0.57 16.66 1.67
C LYS A 85 -0.83 15.29 1.06
N ILE A 86 0.23 14.51 0.85
CA ILE A 86 0.12 13.13 0.37
C ILE A 86 -0.57 12.27 1.42
N THR A 87 -1.68 11.66 1.04
CA THR A 87 -2.50 10.77 1.86
C THR A 87 -2.46 9.32 1.40
N GLY A 88 -2.03 9.08 0.15
CA GLY A 88 -1.90 7.74 -0.40
C GLY A 88 -0.75 7.65 -1.39
N ILE A 89 -0.05 6.52 -1.37
CA ILE A 89 1.03 6.17 -2.28
C ILE A 89 0.71 4.78 -2.82
N SER A 90 0.55 4.64 -4.14
CA SER A 90 0.43 3.35 -4.80
C SER A 90 1.51 3.23 -5.85
N LEU A 91 2.22 2.11 -5.86
CA LEU A 91 3.21 1.83 -6.88
C LEU A 91 3.04 0.41 -7.43
N LYS A 92 3.38 0.27 -8.71
CA LYS A 92 3.53 -1.02 -9.38
C LYS A 92 5.01 -1.40 -9.31
N TYR A 93 5.29 -2.43 -8.54
CA TYR A 93 6.63 -3.00 -8.39
C TYR A 93 6.79 -4.15 -9.36
N ARG A 94 7.85 -4.12 -10.18
CA ARG A 94 8.22 -5.22 -11.06
C ARG A 94 9.12 -6.17 -10.30
N ASP A 95 8.79 -7.46 -10.34
CA ASP A 95 9.65 -8.50 -9.84
C ASP A 95 9.55 -9.71 -10.78
N VAL A 96 10.66 -10.39 -10.96
CA VAL A 96 10.73 -11.66 -11.70
C VAL A 96 10.50 -12.85 -10.79
N GLU A 97 10.47 -12.63 -9.48
CA GLU A 97 10.15 -13.64 -8.47
C GLU A 97 8.68 -14.05 -8.59
N THR A 98 8.47 -15.33 -8.80
CA THR A 98 7.12 -15.90 -8.84
C THR A 98 6.65 -16.41 -7.48
N ASP A 99 7.56 -16.50 -6.50
CA ASP A 99 7.26 -16.94 -5.14
C ASP A 99 6.73 -15.78 -4.30
N TRP A 100 5.45 -15.85 -3.94
CA TRP A 100 4.76 -14.82 -3.16
C TRP A 100 5.43 -14.51 -1.80
N PRO A 101 5.84 -15.49 -0.98
CA PRO A 101 6.55 -15.21 0.28
C PRO A 101 7.87 -14.46 0.08
N ALA A 102 8.65 -14.82 -0.93
CA ALA A 102 9.91 -14.14 -1.25
C ALA A 102 9.65 -12.69 -1.70
N LEU A 103 8.64 -12.46 -2.55
CA LEU A 103 8.22 -11.12 -2.99
C LEU A 103 7.82 -10.25 -1.80
N LEU A 104 6.99 -10.74 -0.88
CA LEU A 104 6.60 -10.01 0.33
C LEU A 104 7.81 -9.64 1.19
N LYS A 105 8.71 -10.58 1.42
CA LYS A 105 9.94 -10.34 2.17
C LYS A 105 10.79 -9.26 1.53
N ASN A 106 10.95 -9.31 0.21
CA ASN A 106 11.72 -8.33 -0.56
C ASN A 106 11.11 -6.93 -0.43
N LEU A 107 9.80 -6.79 -0.62
CA LEU A 107 9.09 -5.51 -0.49
C LEU A 107 9.20 -4.93 0.92
N ARG A 108 9.00 -5.76 1.96
CA ARG A 108 9.13 -5.34 3.37
C ARG A 108 10.53 -4.83 3.67
N THR A 109 11.55 -5.53 3.22
CA THR A 109 12.94 -5.15 3.43
C THR A 109 13.28 -3.87 2.66
N ARG A 110 12.92 -3.83 1.38
CA ARG A 110 13.25 -2.72 0.48
C ARG A 110 12.68 -1.39 0.92
N PHE A 111 11.41 -1.38 1.32
CA PHE A 111 10.72 -0.15 1.70
C PHE A 111 10.65 0.06 3.22
N GLY A 112 11.39 -0.73 4.01
CA GLY A 112 11.40 -0.59 5.47
C GLY A 112 10.03 -0.74 6.12
N LEU A 113 9.17 -1.63 5.55
CA LEU A 113 7.82 -1.85 6.04
C LEU A 113 7.83 -2.65 7.36
N PRO A 114 6.74 -2.64 8.13
CA PRO A 114 6.58 -3.50 9.29
C PRO A 114 6.91 -4.96 8.97
N GLN A 115 7.58 -5.65 9.89
CA GLN A 115 8.01 -7.04 9.66
C GLN A 115 7.02 -8.07 10.22
N THR A 116 6.13 -7.65 11.14
CA THR A 116 5.12 -8.48 11.82
C THR A 116 3.73 -7.87 11.68
N ASP A 117 2.73 -8.59 12.18
CA ASP A 117 1.34 -8.14 12.29
C ASP A 117 0.63 -7.92 10.94
N TRP A 118 1.04 -8.68 9.93
CA TRP A 118 0.38 -8.73 8.65
C TRP A 118 -0.74 -9.78 8.64
N ASP A 119 -1.88 -9.41 8.08
CA ASP A 119 -2.92 -10.35 7.68
C ASP A 119 -2.60 -10.83 6.24
N GLU A 120 -2.20 -12.07 6.11
CA GLU A 120 -1.75 -12.66 4.84
C GLU A 120 -2.74 -13.72 4.35
N SER A 121 -3.31 -13.48 3.18
CA SER A 121 -4.11 -14.47 2.47
C SER A 121 -3.26 -15.16 1.40
N THR A 122 -3.01 -16.44 1.58
CA THR A 122 -2.31 -17.27 0.59
C THR A 122 -3.16 -17.54 -0.65
N PHE A 123 -4.49 -17.56 -0.49
CA PHE A 123 -5.42 -17.81 -1.58
C PHE A 123 -5.51 -16.61 -2.53
N SER A 124 -5.72 -15.41 -2.01
CA SER A 124 -5.80 -14.18 -2.82
C SER A 124 -4.43 -13.55 -3.08
N LYS A 125 -3.35 -14.10 -2.48
CA LYS A 125 -2.01 -13.50 -2.52
C LYS A 125 -2.04 -12.02 -2.13
N THR A 126 -2.74 -11.70 -1.03
CA THR A 126 -2.87 -10.35 -0.53
C THR A 126 -2.30 -10.29 0.88
N ALA A 127 -1.52 -9.28 1.17
CA ALA A 127 -1.01 -9.00 2.50
C ALA A 127 -1.46 -7.60 2.93
N VAL A 128 -2.06 -7.51 4.11
CA VAL A 128 -2.58 -6.26 4.67
C VAL A 128 -1.91 -6.02 6.02
N TYR A 129 -1.40 -4.82 6.21
CA TYR A 129 -0.99 -4.31 7.51
C TYR A 129 -1.84 -3.09 7.84
N SER A 130 -2.40 -3.05 9.03
CA SER A 130 -3.19 -1.91 9.49
C SER A 130 -2.77 -1.51 10.89
N CYS A 131 -2.60 -0.21 11.09
CA CYS A 131 -2.36 0.39 12.39
C CYS A 131 -3.18 1.70 12.50
N ARG A 132 -3.09 2.39 13.63
CA ARG A 132 -3.86 3.60 13.84
C ARG A 132 -3.65 4.67 12.77
N ASP A 133 -2.41 4.89 12.34
CA ASP A 133 -2.04 6.05 11.52
C ASP A 133 -2.10 5.78 10.01
N TYR A 134 -1.95 4.51 9.60
CA TYR A 134 -1.97 4.12 8.18
C TYR A 134 -2.29 2.64 7.97
N SER A 135 -2.59 2.30 6.73
CA SER A 135 -2.71 0.93 6.24
C SER A 135 -1.83 0.69 5.03
N ILE A 136 -1.37 -0.54 4.86
CA ILE A 136 -0.57 -1.01 3.72
C ILE A 136 -1.27 -2.22 3.13
N VAL A 137 -1.41 -2.24 1.81
CA VAL A 137 -1.90 -3.39 1.06
C VAL A 137 -0.87 -3.77 0.01
N ILE A 138 -0.51 -5.04 -0.03
CA ILE A 138 0.30 -5.63 -1.10
C ILE A 138 -0.54 -6.69 -1.78
N SER A 139 -0.68 -6.59 -3.10
CA SER A 139 -1.40 -7.56 -3.93
C SER A 139 -0.61 -7.86 -5.21
N PRO A 140 -0.82 -9.02 -5.84
CA PRO A 140 -0.17 -9.30 -7.11
C PRO A 140 -0.64 -8.30 -8.17
N LEU A 141 0.23 -8.01 -9.10
CA LEU A 141 -0.11 -7.25 -10.29
C LEU A 141 -1.03 -8.12 -11.16
N SER A 142 -2.19 -7.59 -11.55
CA SER A 142 -3.15 -8.30 -12.41
C SER A 142 -2.88 -8.13 -13.91
N ASP A 143 -1.74 -7.56 -14.26
CA ASP A 143 -1.33 -7.33 -15.64
C ASP A 143 -0.48 -8.53 -16.12
N ASP A 144 -0.98 -9.28 -17.11
CA ASP A 144 -0.31 -10.46 -17.66
C ASP A 144 1.05 -10.14 -18.31
N SER A 145 1.32 -8.88 -18.61
CA SER A 145 2.56 -8.42 -19.23
C SER A 145 3.68 -8.11 -18.22
N VAL A 146 3.36 -7.97 -16.94
CA VAL A 146 4.31 -7.57 -15.91
C VAL A 146 4.11 -8.42 -14.65
N HIS A 147 5.09 -9.22 -14.31
CA HIS A 147 5.14 -9.91 -13.03
C HIS A 147 5.55 -8.92 -11.93
N GLY A 148 4.86 -8.99 -10.79
CA GLY A 148 5.18 -8.12 -9.66
C GLY A 148 4.00 -7.93 -8.69
N ALA A 149 4.02 -6.79 -8.00
CA ALA A 149 3.01 -6.44 -7.01
C ALA A 149 2.58 -4.98 -7.11
N VAL A 150 1.37 -4.72 -6.63
CA VAL A 150 0.93 -3.38 -6.27
C VAL A 150 1.15 -3.22 -4.77
N LEU A 151 1.90 -2.21 -4.38
CA LEU A 151 2.05 -1.74 -3.00
C LEU A 151 1.27 -0.45 -2.85
N SER A 152 0.30 -0.44 -1.96
CA SER A 152 -0.50 0.75 -1.64
C SER A 152 -0.39 1.06 -0.16
N VAL A 153 -0.12 2.31 0.17
CA VAL A 153 -0.03 2.83 1.54
C VAL A 153 -0.93 4.04 1.65
N HIS A 154 -1.84 4.06 2.63
CA HIS A 154 -2.78 5.14 2.85
C HIS A 154 -2.81 5.57 4.31
N THR A 155 -2.96 6.87 4.54
CA THR A 155 -3.24 7.38 5.89
C THR A 155 -4.64 6.97 6.35
N ASN A 156 -4.79 6.71 7.64
CA ASN A 156 -6.09 6.48 8.29
C ASN A 156 -6.55 7.79 8.95
N PRO A 157 -7.35 8.64 8.26
CA PRO A 157 -7.67 9.99 8.74
C PRO A 157 -8.42 10.01 10.07
N ASP A 158 -9.16 8.94 10.37
CA ASP A 158 -9.95 8.83 11.61
C ASP A 158 -9.24 8.02 12.69
N GLY A 159 -7.99 7.63 12.50
CA GLY A 159 -7.25 6.74 13.40
C GLY A 159 -7.93 5.38 13.61
N ARG A 160 -8.78 4.96 12.67
CA ARG A 160 -9.40 3.63 12.62
C ARG A 160 -8.62 2.78 11.63
N PRO A 161 -8.16 1.62 12.08
CA PRO A 161 -7.52 0.65 11.17
C PRO A 161 -8.54 0.02 10.22
#